data_e46ba7e2e52f4158fef47a8a45b46dbb
#
_entry.id   e46ba7e2e52f4158fef47a8a45b46dbb
#
_cell.length_a   1.000
_cell.length_b   1.000
_cell.length_c   1.000
_cell.angle_alpha   90.00
_cell.angle_beta   90.00
_cell.angle_gamma   90.00
#
_symmetry.space_group_name_H-M   'P 1'
#
loop_
_entity.id
_entity.type
_entity.pdbx_description
1 polymer ?
#
loop_
_entity_poly.entity_id
_entity_poly.type
_entity_poly.pdbx_seq_one_letter_code
_entity_poly.pdbx_strand_id
1 'polypeptide(L)'
;MPTVVCQHCAASFETPLWRLKQGKGKYCSRGCANEAMRGFHAMYPAEYMTYHDAKRRCANPYHLTNKINYKERGVKFLFSSFEQFFDCLGPRPEGTSLDRIDNDGHYEPGNVRWATPVQQAQNKQNNRLYTLNDLTLCAAEWDRRLGLNNGTVARRIEKYNWPIEKALTKRGTPRN
;
A
#
# COMPACT_ATOMS: atom_id res chain seq x y z
N MET A 1 -2.58 38.05 16.22
CA MET A 1 -2.46 36.77 15.49
C MET A 1 -1.14 36.75 14.76
N PRO A 2 -0.42 35.65 14.64
CA PRO A 2 0.82 35.60 13.86
C PRO A 2 0.54 35.85 12.38
N THR A 3 1.44 36.59 11.74
CA THR A 3 1.42 36.83 10.29
C THR A 3 2.25 35.73 9.61
N VAL A 4 1.70 35.12 8.59
CA VAL A 4 2.34 34.06 7.77
C VAL A 4 2.18 34.37 6.28
N VAL A 5 3.00 33.76 5.45
CA VAL A 5 2.97 33.93 3.99
C VAL A 5 2.16 32.82 3.35
N CYS A 6 1.24 33.15 2.46
CA CYS A 6 0.45 32.18 1.69
C CYS A 6 1.35 31.38 0.74
N GLN A 7 1.29 30.07 0.82
CA GLN A 7 2.13 29.19 -0.01
C GLN A 7 1.73 29.16 -1.49
N HIS A 8 0.57 29.75 -1.86
CA HIS A 8 0.12 29.82 -3.25
C HIS A 8 0.38 31.19 -3.88
N CYS A 9 -0.10 32.28 -3.24
CA CYS A 9 -0.01 33.62 -3.83
C CYS A 9 1.04 34.51 -3.19
N ALA A 10 1.84 34.03 -2.25
CA ALA A 10 2.87 34.73 -1.50
C ALA A 10 2.38 35.97 -0.68
N ALA A 11 1.07 36.23 -0.59
CA ALA A 11 0.52 37.29 0.22
C ALA A 11 0.65 36.99 1.71
N SER A 12 1.00 38.01 2.51
CA SER A 12 0.99 37.91 3.97
C SER A 12 -0.44 37.94 4.51
N PHE A 13 -0.76 37.10 5.49
CA PHE A 13 -2.07 37.06 6.13
C PHE A 13 -1.97 36.62 7.59
N GLU A 14 -2.93 37.01 8.39
CA GLU A 14 -3.00 36.64 9.79
C GLU A 14 -3.77 35.31 9.97
N THR A 15 -3.27 34.47 10.87
CA THR A 15 -3.94 33.19 11.19
C THR A 15 -3.77 32.87 12.68
N PRO A 16 -4.79 32.24 13.32
CA PRO A 16 -4.69 31.88 14.73
C PRO A 16 -3.62 30.81 14.98
N LEU A 17 -2.90 30.93 16.12
CA LEU A 17 -1.85 29.98 16.52
C LEU A 17 -2.29 28.51 16.55
N TRP A 18 -3.53 28.23 16.94
CA TRP A 18 -4.05 26.89 17.00
C TRP A 18 -4.14 26.23 15.60
N ARG A 19 -4.40 27.01 14.54
CA ARG A 19 -4.38 26.51 13.16
C ARG A 19 -2.97 26.12 12.74
N LEU A 20 -1.96 26.91 13.10
CA LEU A 20 -0.57 26.60 12.80
C LEU A 20 -0.10 25.35 13.54
N LYS A 21 -0.46 25.19 14.81
CA LYS A 21 -0.16 23.98 15.60
C LYS A 21 -0.79 22.70 15.01
N GLN A 22 -1.87 22.82 14.25
CA GLN A 22 -2.53 21.72 13.54
C GLN A 22 -2.00 21.51 12.10
N GLY A 23 -0.91 22.20 11.69
CA GLY A 23 -0.41 22.18 10.31
C GLY A 23 -1.34 22.88 9.30
N LYS A 24 -2.34 23.61 9.78
CA LYS A 24 -3.28 24.43 8.97
C LYS A 24 -2.76 25.88 8.89
N GLY A 25 -3.34 26.69 7.99
CA GLY A 25 -2.91 28.11 7.85
C GLY A 25 -1.82 28.29 6.79
N LYS A 26 -1.74 27.39 5.82
CA LYS A 26 -0.81 27.45 4.68
C LYS A 26 -1.26 28.45 3.60
N TYR A 27 -2.56 28.76 3.53
CA TYR A 27 -3.17 29.57 2.47
C TYR A 27 -4.01 30.69 3.06
N CYS A 28 -3.96 31.88 2.43
CA CYS A 28 -4.69 33.07 2.89
C CYS A 28 -6.21 32.98 2.67
N SER A 29 -6.63 32.16 1.70
CA SER A 29 -8.05 31.98 1.36
C SER A 29 -8.35 30.55 0.93
N ARG A 30 -9.65 30.22 0.89
CA ARG A 30 -10.12 28.95 0.31
C ARG A 30 -9.83 28.85 -1.20
N GLY A 31 -9.83 30.01 -1.90
CA GLY A 31 -9.45 30.07 -3.32
C GLY A 31 -7.99 29.64 -3.52
N CYS A 32 -7.06 30.24 -2.79
CA CYS A 32 -5.64 29.86 -2.86
C CYS A 32 -5.40 28.39 -2.47
N ALA A 33 -6.10 27.90 -1.48
CA ALA A 33 -6.02 26.48 -1.12
C ALA A 33 -6.50 25.57 -2.26
N ASN A 34 -7.64 25.89 -2.87
CA ASN A 34 -8.20 25.09 -3.97
C ASN A 34 -7.31 25.11 -5.22
N GLU A 35 -6.71 26.27 -5.56
CA GLU A 35 -5.82 26.39 -6.71
C GLU A 35 -4.50 25.65 -6.50
N ALA A 36 -3.90 25.78 -5.32
CA ALA A 36 -2.71 25.01 -4.96
C ALA A 36 -3.00 23.50 -5.01
N MET A 37 -4.15 23.07 -4.51
CA MET A 37 -4.58 21.67 -4.55
C MET A 37 -4.85 21.16 -5.96
N ARG A 38 -5.49 21.96 -6.83
CA ARG A 38 -5.68 21.61 -8.25
C ARG A 38 -4.33 21.38 -8.95
N GLY A 39 -3.35 22.26 -8.73
CA GLY A 39 -2.00 22.13 -9.27
C GLY A 39 -1.33 20.84 -8.79
N PHE A 40 -1.43 20.53 -7.49
CA PHE A 40 -0.86 19.32 -6.91
C PHE A 40 -1.52 18.04 -7.44
N HIS A 41 -2.85 18.01 -7.52
CA HIS A 41 -3.58 16.87 -8.09
C HIS A 41 -3.29 16.67 -9.59
N ALA A 42 -3.12 17.76 -10.34
CA ALA A 42 -2.76 17.70 -11.75
C ALA A 42 -1.31 17.23 -11.96
N MET A 43 -0.43 17.50 -11.02
CA MET A 43 0.97 17.06 -11.04
C MET A 43 1.11 15.54 -10.76
N TYR A 44 0.21 14.98 -9.94
CA TYR A 44 0.24 13.58 -9.50
C TYR A 44 -1.09 12.86 -9.76
N PRO A 45 -1.56 12.78 -11.02
CA PRO A 45 -2.90 12.27 -11.32
C PRO A 45 -3.07 10.78 -11.01
N ALA A 46 -2.02 9.97 -11.19
CA ALA A 46 -2.06 8.54 -10.92
C ALA A 46 -2.21 8.24 -9.42
N GLU A 47 -1.49 8.97 -8.59
CA GLU A 47 -1.55 8.86 -7.13
C GLU A 47 -2.90 9.37 -6.60
N TYR A 48 -3.39 10.49 -7.15
CA TYR A 48 -4.69 11.05 -6.80
C TYR A 48 -5.84 10.08 -7.11
N MET A 49 -5.83 9.47 -8.30
CA MET A 49 -6.80 8.43 -8.66
C MET A 49 -6.69 7.22 -7.73
N THR A 50 -5.46 6.80 -7.41
CA THR A 50 -5.21 5.67 -6.48
C THR A 50 -5.77 5.95 -5.08
N TYR A 51 -5.58 7.16 -4.56
CA TYR A 51 -6.16 7.62 -3.30
C TYR A 51 -7.68 7.50 -3.29
N HIS A 52 -8.34 8.02 -4.31
CA HIS A 52 -9.79 7.97 -4.42
C HIS A 52 -10.31 6.54 -4.61
N ASP A 53 -9.61 5.71 -5.36
CA ASP A 53 -9.98 4.32 -5.56
C ASP A 53 -9.89 3.51 -4.25
N ALA A 54 -8.82 3.69 -3.48
CA ALA A 54 -8.67 3.04 -2.18
C ALA A 54 -9.78 3.48 -1.20
N LYS A 55 -10.06 4.79 -1.14
CA LYS A 55 -11.16 5.35 -0.34
C LYS A 55 -12.52 4.78 -0.76
N ARG A 56 -12.79 4.71 -2.07
CA ARG A 56 -14.02 4.17 -2.65
C ARG A 56 -14.18 2.67 -2.34
N ARG A 57 -13.11 1.87 -2.41
CA ARG A 57 -13.15 0.44 -2.07
C ARG A 57 -13.64 0.22 -0.64
N CYS A 58 -13.19 1.03 0.32
CA CYS A 58 -13.61 0.94 1.71
C CYS A 58 -15.04 1.46 1.96
N ALA A 59 -15.49 2.46 1.19
CA ALA A 59 -16.77 3.14 1.40
C ALA A 59 -17.93 2.50 0.63
N ASN A 60 -17.70 1.85 -0.52
CA ASN A 60 -18.76 1.37 -1.40
C ASN A 60 -19.19 -0.07 -1.09
N PRO A 61 -20.37 -0.26 -0.45
CA PRO A 61 -20.90 -1.58 -0.11
C PRO A 61 -21.58 -2.30 -1.28
N TYR A 62 -21.83 -1.62 -2.39
CA TYR A 62 -22.64 -2.15 -3.49
C TYR A 62 -21.85 -3.04 -4.46
N HIS A 63 -20.54 -2.90 -4.49
CA HIS A 63 -19.70 -3.78 -5.30
C HIS A 63 -19.32 -5.01 -4.49
N LEU A 64 -19.74 -6.21 -4.94
CA LEU A 64 -19.57 -7.47 -4.20
C LEU A 64 -18.13 -7.71 -3.73
N THR A 65 -17.15 -7.50 -4.60
CA THR A 65 -15.72 -7.65 -4.27
C THR A 65 -15.28 -6.68 -3.17
N ASN A 66 -15.76 -5.43 -3.20
CA ASN A 66 -15.43 -4.44 -2.17
C ASN A 66 -16.11 -4.78 -0.84
N LYS A 67 -17.35 -5.28 -0.88
CA LYS A 67 -18.07 -5.74 0.30
C LYS A 67 -17.29 -6.83 1.03
N ILE A 68 -16.93 -7.90 0.34
CA ILE A 68 -16.24 -9.07 0.91
C ILE A 68 -14.81 -8.70 1.37
N ASN A 69 -14.04 -8.03 0.53
CA ASN A 69 -12.62 -7.83 0.77
C ASN A 69 -12.29 -6.65 1.69
N TYR A 70 -13.21 -5.71 1.88
CA TYR A 70 -12.96 -4.48 2.66
C TYR A 70 -14.01 -4.28 3.75
N LYS A 71 -15.29 -4.16 3.42
CA LYS A 71 -16.34 -3.80 4.39
C LYS A 71 -16.58 -4.91 5.42
N GLU A 72 -16.78 -6.15 4.99
CA GLU A 72 -17.01 -7.28 5.91
C GLU A 72 -15.80 -7.59 6.78
N ARG A 73 -14.60 -7.26 6.31
CA ARG A 73 -13.35 -7.35 7.07
C ARG A 73 -13.06 -6.12 7.92
N GLY A 74 -13.94 -5.12 7.92
CA GLY A 74 -13.77 -3.89 8.70
C GLY A 74 -12.63 -2.99 8.22
N VAL A 75 -12.10 -3.18 6.99
CA VAL A 75 -11.00 -2.37 6.44
C VAL A 75 -11.47 -0.94 6.21
N LYS A 76 -10.75 0.03 6.77
CA LYS A 76 -11.04 1.46 6.69
C LYS A 76 -9.98 2.19 5.89
N PHE A 77 -10.32 3.38 5.43
CA PHE A 77 -9.40 4.34 4.84
C PHE A 77 -9.22 5.50 5.82
N LEU A 78 -8.05 5.61 6.43
CA LEU A 78 -7.77 6.48 7.58
C LEU A 78 -6.92 7.72 7.24
N PHE A 79 -6.60 7.95 5.97
CA PHE A 79 -5.95 9.19 5.55
C PHE A 79 -6.94 10.35 5.56
N SER A 80 -6.57 11.45 6.19
CA SER A 80 -7.39 12.66 6.30
C SER A 80 -7.44 13.48 5.01
N SER A 81 -6.37 13.43 4.19
CA SER A 81 -6.25 14.17 2.94
C SER A 81 -5.34 13.46 1.95
N PHE A 82 -5.36 13.91 0.68
CA PHE A 82 -4.45 13.40 -0.35
C PHE A 82 -2.99 13.77 -0.05
N GLU A 83 -2.74 14.96 0.53
CA GLU A 83 -1.38 15.35 0.92
C GLU A 83 -0.80 14.35 1.92
N GLN A 84 -1.54 14.01 2.98
CA GLN A 84 -1.07 13.04 3.96
C GLN A 84 -0.76 11.68 3.32
N PHE A 85 -1.59 11.25 2.38
CA PHE A 85 -1.38 10.01 1.62
C PHE A 85 -0.11 10.09 0.77
N PHE A 86 0.09 11.21 0.06
CA PHE A 86 1.25 11.43 -0.78
C PHE A 86 2.54 11.62 0.03
N ASP A 87 2.49 12.31 1.17
CA ASP A 87 3.63 12.46 2.09
C ASP A 87 4.14 11.11 2.61
N CYS A 88 3.23 10.15 2.80
CA CYS A 88 3.59 8.79 3.24
C CYS A 88 4.22 7.93 2.14
N LEU A 89 3.78 8.09 0.88
CA LEU A 89 4.10 7.17 -0.21
C LEU A 89 5.04 7.76 -1.26
N GLY A 90 5.04 9.08 -1.41
CA GLY A 90 5.71 9.77 -2.51
C GLY A 90 5.14 9.45 -3.89
N PRO A 91 5.85 9.87 -4.95
CA PRO A 91 5.49 9.55 -6.33
C PRO A 91 5.45 8.04 -6.56
N ARG A 92 4.50 7.62 -7.38
CA ARG A 92 4.32 6.21 -7.72
C ARG A 92 5.43 5.72 -8.66
N PRO A 93 6.27 4.75 -8.26
CA PRO A 93 7.22 4.12 -9.18
C PRO A 93 6.50 3.38 -10.30
N GLU A 94 7.09 3.39 -11.49
CA GLU A 94 6.56 2.66 -12.64
C GLU A 94 6.37 1.17 -12.36
N GLY A 95 5.31 0.56 -12.88
CA GLY A 95 5.01 -0.85 -12.69
C GLY A 95 4.53 -1.23 -11.29
N THR A 96 4.29 -0.24 -10.40
CA THR A 96 3.79 -0.50 -9.04
C THR A 96 2.33 -0.12 -8.88
N SER A 97 1.68 -0.63 -7.86
CA SER A 97 0.36 -0.20 -7.41
C SER A 97 0.26 -0.23 -5.88
N LEU A 98 -0.77 0.42 -5.35
CA LEU A 98 -0.98 0.53 -3.91
C LEU A 98 -1.25 -0.84 -3.29
N ASP A 99 -0.52 -1.16 -2.26
CA ASP A 99 -0.63 -2.39 -1.48
C ASP A 99 -0.67 -2.07 0.01
N ARG A 100 -1.38 -2.86 0.81
CA ARG A 100 -1.30 -2.83 2.29
C ARG A 100 -0.25 -3.82 2.73
N ILE A 101 0.67 -3.42 3.60
CA ILE A 101 1.72 -4.28 4.14
C ILE A 101 1.08 -5.42 4.94
N ASP A 102 0.21 -5.08 5.88
CA ASP A 102 -0.69 -6.00 6.54
C ASP A 102 -2.08 -5.97 5.88
N ASN A 103 -2.48 -7.09 5.31
CA ASN A 103 -3.77 -7.22 4.62
C ASN A 103 -4.99 -7.19 5.57
N ASP A 104 -4.80 -7.41 6.86
CA ASP A 104 -5.85 -7.32 7.87
C ASP A 104 -5.96 -5.91 8.47
N GLY A 105 -4.92 -5.09 8.31
CA GLY A 105 -4.88 -3.69 8.71
C GLY A 105 -5.65 -2.76 7.77
N HIS A 106 -5.63 -1.47 8.09
CA HIS A 106 -6.32 -0.41 7.36
C HIS A 106 -5.43 0.22 6.30
N TYR A 107 -6.02 1.05 5.40
CA TYR A 107 -5.25 2.01 4.61
C TYR A 107 -4.90 3.18 5.52
N GLU A 108 -3.72 3.15 6.10
CA GLU A 108 -3.25 4.11 7.09
C GLU A 108 -1.74 4.37 6.96
N PRO A 109 -1.23 5.48 7.52
CA PRO A 109 0.20 5.72 7.58
C PRO A 109 0.94 4.54 8.22
N GLY A 110 2.01 4.07 7.55
CA GLY A 110 2.80 2.91 7.99
C GLY A 110 2.30 1.55 7.48
N ASN A 111 1.04 1.43 7.03
CA ASN A 111 0.50 0.18 6.49
C ASN A 111 0.28 0.20 4.98
N VAL A 112 0.76 1.19 4.26
CA VAL A 112 0.66 1.28 2.80
C VAL A 112 2.03 1.39 2.15
N ARG A 113 2.13 0.86 0.92
CA ARG A 113 3.33 0.96 0.09
C ARG A 113 2.98 0.93 -1.39
N TRP A 114 3.89 1.41 -2.23
CA TRP A 114 3.92 1.05 -3.64
C TRP A 114 4.56 -0.32 -3.78
N ALA A 115 3.86 -1.27 -4.39
CA ALA A 115 4.33 -2.64 -4.54
C ALA A 115 4.25 -3.11 -5.99
N THR A 116 5.25 -3.87 -6.41
CA THR A 116 5.25 -4.56 -7.69
C THR A 116 4.21 -5.69 -7.70
N PRO A 117 3.76 -6.17 -8.87
CA PRO A 117 2.86 -7.33 -8.95
C PRO A 117 3.41 -8.58 -8.23
N VAL A 118 4.73 -8.76 -8.23
CA VAL A 118 5.39 -9.86 -7.51
C VAL A 118 5.22 -9.70 -6.00
N GLN A 119 5.49 -8.51 -5.46
CA GLN A 119 5.31 -8.23 -4.04
C GLN A 119 3.85 -8.40 -3.60
N GLN A 120 2.90 -7.93 -4.40
CA GLN A 120 1.47 -8.13 -4.12
C GLN A 120 1.05 -9.59 -4.17
N ALA A 121 1.58 -10.36 -5.15
CA ALA A 121 1.32 -11.80 -5.21
C ALA A 121 1.85 -12.53 -3.97
N GLN A 122 2.99 -12.09 -3.42
CA GLN A 122 3.55 -12.63 -2.18
C GLN A 122 2.75 -12.23 -0.94
N ASN A 123 2.12 -11.06 -0.96
CA ASN A 123 1.33 -10.50 0.15
C ASN A 123 -0.12 -11.01 0.20
N LYS A 124 -0.51 -11.96 -0.63
CA LYS A 124 -1.88 -12.52 -0.59
C LYS A 124 -2.11 -13.34 0.67
N GLN A 125 -3.25 -13.14 1.34
CA GLN A 125 -3.63 -13.88 2.56
C GLN A 125 -3.71 -15.40 2.37
N ASN A 126 -4.03 -15.87 1.19
CA ASN A 126 -4.11 -17.29 0.89
C ASN A 126 -2.75 -17.93 0.56
N ASN A 127 -1.66 -17.17 0.61
CA ASN A 127 -0.33 -17.76 0.47
C ASN A 127 0.01 -18.60 1.70
N ARG A 128 0.36 -19.86 1.45
CA ARG A 128 0.96 -20.71 2.48
C ARG A 128 2.41 -20.29 2.68
N LEU A 129 2.75 -20.03 3.93
CA LEU A 129 4.09 -19.65 4.34
C LEU A 129 4.85 -20.87 4.88
N TYR A 130 6.10 -20.99 4.53
CA TYR A 130 7.00 -22.05 4.99
C TYR A 130 8.24 -21.44 5.60
N THR A 131 8.61 -21.94 6.79
CA THR A 131 9.75 -21.43 7.56
C THR A 131 10.91 -22.42 7.53
N LEU A 132 12.11 -21.93 7.25
CA LEU A 132 13.37 -22.65 7.39
C LEU A 132 14.46 -21.69 7.86
N ASN A 133 15.17 -22.03 8.94
CA ASN A 133 16.25 -21.21 9.52
C ASN A 133 15.81 -19.75 9.75
N ASP A 134 14.74 -19.56 10.49
CA ASP A 134 14.13 -18.25 10.85
C ASP A 134 13.64 -17.39 9.67
N LEU A 135 13.70 -17.92 8.45
CA LEU A 135 13.20 -17.26 7.26
C LEU A 135 11.85 -17.84 6.84
N THR A 136 10.81 -17.01 6.87
CA THR A 136 9.44 -17.37 6.47
C THR A 136 9.07 -16.72 5.14
N LEU A 137 8.81 -17.53 4.11
CA LEU A 137 8.46 -17.08 2.78
C LEU A 137 7.33 -17.94 2.18
N CYS A 138 6.61 -17.39 1.18
CA CYS A 138 5.68 -18.21 0.40
C CYS A 138 6.42 -19.16 -0.55
N ALA A 139 5.73 -20.21 -1.02
CA ALA A 139 6.32 -21.24 -1.88
C ALA A 139 7.00 -20.66 -3.13
N ALA A 140 6.37 -19.67 -3.79
CA ALA A 140 6.90 -19.05 -5.00
C ALA A 140 8.20 -18.25 -4.73
N GLU A 141 8.34 -17.65 -3.56
CA GLU A 141 9.57 -16.96 -3.18
C GLU A 141 10.69 -17.94 -2.84
N TRP A 142 10.36 -19.05 -2.17
CA TRP A 142 11.30 -20.16 -1.97
C TRP A 142 11.80 -20.73 -3.29
N ASP A 143 10.90 -20.96 -4.28
CA ASP A 143 11.27 -21.43 -5.62
C ASP A 143 12.29 -20.47 -6.26
N ARG A 144 12.03 -19.18 -6.20
CA ARG A 144 12.90 -18.14 -6.79
C ARG A 144 14.26 -18.09 -6.10
N ARG A 145 14.28 -18.10 -4.76
CA ARG A 145 15.51 -18.06 -3.96
C ARG A 145 16.38 -19.29 -4.15
N LEU A 146 15.75 -20.45 -4.35
CA LEU A 146 16.44 -21.71 -4.57
C LEU A 146 16.78 -21.96 -6.05
N GLY A 147 16.35 -21.09 -6.97
CA GLY A 147 16.53 -21.26 -8.42
C GLY A 147 15.75 -22.48 -8.94
N LEU A 148 14.57 -22.76 -8.38
CA LEU A 148 13.68 -23.83 -8.79
C LEU A 148 12.60 -23.30 -9.75
N ASN A 149 11.99 -24.19 -10.52
CA ASN A 149 10.82 -23.83 -11.33
C ASN A 149 9.63 -23.48 -10.42
N ASN A 150 8.83 -22.50 -10.84
CA ASN A 150 7.66 -22.06 -10.09
C ASN A 150 6.71 -23.21 -9.77
N GLY A 151 6.21 -23.26 -8.53
CA GLY A 151 5.33 -24.31 -8.01
C GLY A 151 6.06 -25.59 -7.58
N THR A 152 7.40 -25.64 -7.61
CA THR A 152 8.15 -26.82 -7.21
C THR A 152 8.04 -27.07 -5.71
N VAL A 153 8.24 -26.05 -4.88
CA VAL A 153 8.13 -26.16 -3.41
C VAL A 153 6.72 -26.56 -2.99
N ALA A 154 5.69 -25.86 -3.52
CA ALA A 154 4.30 -26.21 -3.23
C ALA A 154 4.00 -27.68 -3.59
N ARG A 155 4.42 -28.12 -4.78
CA ARG A 155 4.21 -29.51 -5.22
C ARG A 155 4.92 -30.53 -4.35
N ARG A 156 6.16 -30.23 -3.91
CA ARG A 156 6.91 -31.12 -3.01
C ARG A 156 6.20 -31.31 -1.68
N ILE A 157 5.69 -30.24 -1.10
CA ILE A 157 5.02 -30.28 0.20
C ILE A 157 3.59 -30.80 0.07
N GLU A 158 2.77 -30.25 -0.82
CA GLU A 158 1.33 -30.50 -0.89
C GLU A 158 0.98 -31.78 -1.63
N LYS A 159 1.71 -32.11 -2.69
CA LYS A 159 1.44 -33.31 -3.48
C LYS A 159 2.26 -34.53 -3.03
N TYR A 160 3.52 -34.32 -2.66
CA TYR A 160 4.42 -35.44 -2.33
C TYR A 160 4.69 -35.56 -0.83
N ASN A 161 4.05 -34.72 0.02
CA ASN A 161 4.19 -34.74 1.48
C ASN A 161 5.66 -34.71 1.97
N TRP A 162 6.52 -33.96 1.28
CA TRP A 162 7.91 -33.85 1.74
C TRP A 162 8.00 -33.01 3.01
N PRO A 163 8.87 -33.39 3.95
CA PRO A 163 9.24 -32.50 5.06
C PRO A 163 9.77 -31.17 4.54
N ILE A 164 9.51 -30.08 5.28
CA ILE A 164 9.85 -28.71 4.86
C ILE A 164 11.34 -28.58 4.55
N GLU A 165 12.21 -29.13 5.42
CA GLU A 165 13.67 -29.09 5.26
C GLU A 165 14.12 -29.71 3.93
N LYS A 166 13.50 -30.82 3.54
CA LYS A 166 13.78 -31.50 2.28
C LYS A 166 13.18 -30.75 1.09
N ALA A 167 11.95 -30.23 1.22
CA ALA A 167 11.28 -29.51 0.16
C ALA A 167 11.97 -28.22 -0.23
N LEU A 168 12.58 -27.53 0.74
CA LEU A 168 13.30 -26.27 0.58
C LEU A 168 14.80 -26.46 0.25
N THR A 169 15.18 -27.55 -0.36
CA THR A 169 16.55 -27.79 -0.83
C THR A 169 16.66 -27.69 -2.35
N LYS A 170 17.84 -27.30 -2.82
CA LYS A 170 18.14 -27.17 -4.25
C LYS A 170 18.25 -28.52 -4.98
N ARG A 171 18.39 -29.64 -4.26
CA ARG A 171 18.52 -30.97 -4.85
C ARG A 171 17.23 -31.41 -5.52
N GLY A 172 17.32 -31.66 -6.82
CA GLY A 172 16.20 -32.22 -7.60
C GLY A 172 15.75 -33.58 -7.07
N THR A 173 14.47 -33.92 -7.35
CA THR A 173 13.97 -35.29 -7.23
C THR A 173 14.88 -36.22 -8.03
N PRO A 174 15.32 -37.36 -7.50
CA PRO A 174 15.75 -38.45 -8.37
C PRO A 174 14.59 -38.75 -9.33
N ARG A 175 14.84 -38.77 -10.63
CA ARG A 175 13.89 -39.31 -11.59
C ARG A 175 13.88 -40.80 -11.36
N ASN A 176 12.77 -41.37 -10.87
CA ASN A 176 12.48 -42.79 -11.04
C ASN A 176 12.08 -43.02 -12.49
#